data_438f888b75f31e040486ba2dc2aa8afc
#
_entry.id   438f888b75f31e040486ba2dc2aa8afc
#
_cell.length_a   1.000
_cell.length_b   1.000
_cell.length_c   1.000
_cell.angle_alpha   90.00
_cell.angle_beta   90.00
_cell.angle_gamma   90.00
#
_symmetry.space_group_name_H-M   'P 1'
#
loop_
_entity.id
_entity.type
_entity.pdbx_description
1 polymer ?
#
loop_
_entity_poly.entity_id
_entity_poly.type
_entity_poly.pdbx_seq_one_letter_code
_entity_poly.pdbx_strand_id
1 'polypeptide(L)'
;MLLEELIMRKPVKIGVGGPVGSGKTALIEKLCRALAPEFSIAVVTNDIYTKEDAEFLIRAGVLPEERIVGVETGGCPHTAIREDASLNQEALRTLVESFPDLDIVFVESGGDNLAASFSPELVDCWIYVIDVSGGDKIPRKGGPGVTRSSLLVINKVDLAPLVGADLSVMERDAERMRKGKPSIFTNLKSGMGLDTVVGWIKEDVLFLNPG
;
A
#
# COMPACT_ATOMS: atom_id res chain seq x y z
N MET A 1 -13.57 -35.66 10.00
CA MET A 1 -12.25 -35.25 10.46
C MET A 1 -11.22 -35.29 9.33
N LEU A 2 -11.59 -34.92 8.09
CA LEU A 2 -10.70 -34.93 6.92
C LEU A 2 -11.13 -33.91 5.85
N LEU A 3 -12.07 -33.04 6.13
CA LEU A 3 -12.55 -31.97 5.20
C LEU A 3 -12.38 -30.56 5.78
N GLU A 4 -11.94 -30.43 7.03
CA GLU A 4 -11.66 -29.12 7.67
C GLU A 4 -10.19 -28.69 7.52
N GLU A 5 -9.29 -29.56 7.06
CA GLU A 5 -7.84 -29.32 6.97
C GLU A 5 -7.38 -28.66 5.67
N LEU A 6 -8.26 -28.31 4.73
CA LEU A 6 -7.82 -27.81 3.41
C LEU A 6 -8.39 -26.48 2.96
N ILE A 7 -8.90 -25.67 3.87
CA ILE A 7 -9.08 -24.24 3.57
C ILE A 7 -7.82 -23.51 4.10
N MET A 8 -6.73 -23.66 3.40
CA MET A 8 -5.61 -22.73 3.57
C MET A 8 -6.16 -21.33 3.31
N ARG A 9 -6.34 -20.57 4.38
CA ARG A 9 -6.80 -19.19 4.31
C ARG A 9 -5.75 -18.42 3.52
N LYS A 10 -6.07 -18.05 2.28
CA LYS A 10 -5.14 -17.25 1.48
C LYS A 10 -5.03 -15.87 2.11
N PRO A 11 -3.81 -15.36 2.34
CA PRO A 11 -3.66 -14.01 2.84
C PRO A 11 -4.25 -13.01 1.85
N VAL A 12 -4.81 -11.93 2.37
CA VAL A 12 -5.21 -10.79 1.54
C VAL A 12 -3.98 -10.00 1.13
N LYS A 13 -3.80 -9.80 -0.17
CA LYS A 13 -2.67 -9.06 -0.74
C LYS A 13 -3.08 -7.62 -1.02
N ILE A 14 -2.44 -6.69 -0.33
CA ILE A 14 -2.74 -5.26 -0.43
C ILE A 14 -1.57 -4.54 -1.10
N GLY A 15 -1.78 -4.04 -2.31
CA GLY A 15 -0.80 -3.20 -2.99
C GLY A 15 -0.70 -1.80 -2.37
N VAL A 16 0.51 -1.26 -2.29
CA VAL A 16 0.76 0.14 -1.89
C VAL A 16 1.60 0.81 -2.98
N GLY A 17 0.96 1.62 -3.81
CA GLY A 17 1.59 2.32 -4.93
C GLY A 17 1.64 3.83 -4.71
N GLY A 18 2.41 4.52 -5.55
CA GLY A 18 2.51 5.97 -5.54
C GLY A 18 3.90 6.49 -5.88
N PRO A 19 4.05 7.80 -6.14
CA PRO A 19 5.31 8.41 -6.49
C PRO A 19 6.40 8.21 -5.44
N VAL A 20 7.66 8.32 -5.88
CA VAL A 20 8.80 8.36 -4.97
C VAL A 20 8.61 9.49 -3.96
N GLY A 21 8.88 9.21 -2.69
CA GLY A 21 8.76 10.17 -1.61
C GLY A 21 7.33 10.47 -1.14
N SER A 22 6.29 9.88 -1.71
CA SER A 22 4.89 10.10 -1.26
C SER A 22 4.60 9.58 0.15
N GLY A 23 5.40 8.60 0.64
CA GLY A 23 5.28 8.01 1.97
C GLY A 23 4.70 6.60 1.99
N LYS A 24 4.85 5.83 0.90
CA LYS A 24 4.42 4.43 0.80
C LYS A 24 5.02 3.57 1.91
N THR A 25 6.35 3.55 2.01
CA THR A 25 7.09 2.77 3.01
C THR A 25 6.74 3.21 4.44
N ALA A 26 6.57 4.52 4.67
CA ALA A 26 6.10 5.05 5.95
C ALA A 26 4.67 4.59 6.28
N LEU A 27 3.78 4.52 5.29
CA LEU A 27 2.44 3.98 5.49
C LEU A 27 2.50 2.50 5.88
N ILE A 28 3.27 1.69 5.15
CA ILE A 28 3.46 0.26 5.46
C ILE A 28 4.04 0.08 6.87
N GLU A 29 5.06 0.85 7.23
CA GLU A 29 5.64 0.83 8.59
C GLU A 29 4.57 1.04 9.66
N LYS A 30 3.74 2.07 9.50
CA LYS A 30 2.67 2.40 10.46
C LYS A 30 1.55 1.34 10.47
N LEU A 31 1.17 0.82 9.31
CA LEU A 31 0.16 -0.24 9.20
C LEU A 31 0.65 -1.54 9.83
N CYS A 32 1.89 -1.94 9.62
CA CYS A 32 2.48 -3.11 10.28
C CYS A 32 2.43 -2.96 11.80
N ARG A 33 2.85 -1.81 12.34
CA ARG A 33 2.78 -1.56 13.80
C ARG A 33 1.36 -1.62 14.35
N ALA A 34 0.39 -1.10 13.62
CA ALA A 34 -0.99 -1.05 14.08
C ALA A 34 -1.70 -2.42 13.97
N LEU A 35 -1.38 -3.20 12.94
CA LEU A 35 -2.12 -4.43 12.62
C LEU A 35 -1.42 -5.71 13.12
N ALA A 36 -0.08 -5.75 13.25
CA ALA A 36 0.65 -6.94 13.67
C ALA A 36 0.27 -7.50 15.06
N PRO A 37 -0.29 -6.73 16.00
CA PRO A 37 -0.81 -7.31 17.24
C PRO A 37 -2.01 -8.24 17.05
N GLU A 38 -2.76 -8.10 15.96
CA GLU A 38 -3.99 -8.85 15.68
C GLU A 38 -3.87 -9.78 14.46
N PHE A 39 -2.95 -9.50 13.54
CA PHE A 39 -2.83 -10.20 12.25
C PHE A 39 -1.40 -10.66 11.98
N SER A 40 -1.29 -11.81 11.33
CA SER A 40 -0.03 -12.32 10.79
C SER A 40 0.27 -11.61 9.46
N ILE A 41 1.36 -10.82 9.42
CA ILE A 41 1.68 -9.92 8.30
C ILE A 41 3.03 -10.24 7.69
N ALA A 42 3.14 -10.09 6.37
CA ALA A 42 4.40 -10.03 5.64
C ALA A 42 4.43 -8.85 4.66
N VAL A 43 5.61 -8.47 4.19
CA VAL A 43 5.81 -7.35 3.26
C VAL A 43 6.72 -7.76 2.12
N VAL A 44 6.34 -7.39 0.89
CA VAL A 44 7.20 -7.40 -0.29
C VAL A 44 7.40 -5.96 -0.72
N THR A 45 8.65 -5.50 -0.83
CA THR A 45 8.98 -4.18 -1.37
C THR A 45 9.66 -4.32 -2.73
N ASN A 46 9.36 -3.41 -3.63
CA ASN A 46 9.99 -3.35 -4.95
C ASN A 46 10.85 -2.10 -5.06
N ASP A 47 12.08 -2.27 -5.53
CA ASP A 47 12.93 -1.16 -5.95
C ASP A 47 13.69 -1.56 -7.23
N ILE A 48 14.19 -0.55 -7.95
CA ILE A 48 14.87 -0.77 -9.23
C ILE A 48 16.26 -1.36 -9.02
N TYR A 49 17.03 -0.82 -8.07
CA TYR A 49 18.44 -1.12 -7.87
C TYR A 49 18.85 -1.42 -6.43
N THR A 50 17.94 -1.27 -5.49
CA THR A 50 18.24 -1.39 -4.06
C THR A 50 17.19 -2.18 -3.30
N LYS A 51 17.50 -2.52 -2.05
CA LYS A 51 16.52 -3.06 -1.10
C LYS A 51 16.28 -2.06 0.05
N GLU A 52 16.45 -0.77 -0.23
CA GLU A 52 16.46 0.27 0.81
C GLU A 52 15.16 0.31 1.59
N ASP A 53 14.00 0.16 0.92
CA ASP A 53 12.69 0.13 1.57
C ASP A 53 12.54 -1.11 2.49
N ALA A 54 13.01 -2.29 2.05
CA ALA A 54 13.03 -3.49 2.89
C ALA A 54 13.94 -3.31 4.10
N GLU A 55 15.17 -2.81 3.88
CA GLU A 55 16.12 -2.53 4.94
C GLU A 55 15.61 -1.49 5.94
N PHE A 56 14.89 -0.48 5.46
CA PHE A 56 14.24 0.49 6.33
C PHE A 56 13.23 -0.18 7.26
N LEU A 57 12.35 -1.03 6.74
CA LEU A 57 11.35 -1.74 7.54
C LEU A 57 12.00 -2.73 8.53
N ILE A 58 13.07 -3.43 8.12
CA ILE A 58 13.86 -4.31 9.00
C ILE A 58 14.49 -3.51 10.14
N ARG A 59 15.19 -2.40 9.82
CA ARG A 59 15.79 -1.52 10.84
C ARG A 59 14.75 -0.90 11.77
N ALA A 60 13.56 -0.63 11.26
CA ALA A 60 12.45 -0.12 12.08
C ALA A 60 11.85 -1.19 13.01
N GLY A 61 12.18 -2.47 12.83
CA GLY A 61 11.72 -3.57 13.67
C GLY A 61 10.21 -3.74 13.70
N VAL A 62 9.56 -3.54 12.55
CA VAL A 62 8.08 -3.60 12.46
C VAL A 62 7.56 -5.02 12.36
N LEU A 63 8.36 -5.91 11.79
CA LEU A 63 8.11 -7.35 11.65
C LEU A 63 9.45 -8.09 11.79
N PRO A 64 9.45 -9.42 12.06
CA PRO A 64 10.62 -10.26 11.89
C PRO A 64 11.20 -10.14 10.48
N GLU A 65 12.54 -10.15 10.35
CA GLU A 65 13.25 -9.94 9.08
C GLU A 65 12.79 -10.92 8.00
N GLU A 66 12.56 -12.18 8.35
CA GLU A 66 12.12 -13.23 7.44
C GLU A 66 10.72 -13.01 6.82
N ARG A 67 9.97 -12.03 7.34
CA ARG A 67 8.66 -11.62 6.83
C ARG A 67 8.72 -10.39 5.90
N ILE A 68 9.92 -9.87 5.63
CA ILE A 68 10.15 -8.72 4.77
C ILE A 68 11.06 -9.12 3.62
N VAL A 69 10.56 -9.07 2.40
CA VAL A 69 11.30 -9.44 1.18
C VAL A 69 11.47 -8.23 0.27
N GLY A 70 12.71 -7.86 -0.01
CA GLY A 70 13.05 -6.86 -1.03
C GLY A 70 13.26 -7.52 -2.38
N VAL A 71 12.54 -7.06 -3.40
CA VAL A 71 12.67 -7.51 -4.79
C VAL A 71 13.34 -6.40 -5.61
N GLU A 72 14.49 -6.74 -6.21
CA GLU A 72 15.16 -5.86 -7.17
C GLU A 72 14.63 -6.15 -8.57
N THR A 73 13.99 -5.16 -9.19
CA THR A 73 13.29 -5.35 -10.45
C THR A 73 14.16 -5.12 -11.69
N GLY A 74 15.34 -4.54 -11.52
CA GLY A 74 16.35 -4.34 -12.58
C GLY A 74 15.90 -3.50 -13.77
N GLY A 75 14.69 -2.94 -13.72
CA GLY A 75 14.08 -2.21 -14.83
C GLY A 75 12.97 -1.27 -14.38
N CYS A 76 11.98 -1.06 -15.24
CA CYS A 76 10.87 -0.16 -14.96
C CYS A 76 9.99 -0.71 -13.82
N PRO A 77 9.78 0.03 -12.70
CA PRO A 77 8.97 -0.42 -11.57
C PRO A 77 7.52 -0.78 -11.94
N HIS A 78 6.97 -0.14 -12.98
CA HIS A 78 5.63 -0.41 -13.45
C HIS A 78 5.48 -1.81 -14.03
N THR A 79 6.53 -2.30 -14.71
CA THR A 79 6.55 -3.64 -15.30
C THR A 79 6.46 -4.69 -14.22
N ALA A 80 7.22 -4.53 -13.12
CA ALA A 80 7.29 -5.49 -12.03
C ALA A 80 5.98 -5.69 -11.24
N ILE A 81 5.10 -4.69 -11.22
CA ILE A 81 3.81 -4.79 -10.52
C ILE A 81 2.63 -5.07 -11.46
N ARG A 82 2.84 -5.06 -12.78
CA ARG A 82 1.76 -5.20 -13.75
C ARG A 82 2.06 -6.16 -14.90
N GLU A 83 3.09 -5.88 -15.72
CA GLU A 83 3.30 -6.58 -17.01
C GLU A 83 4.12 -7.85 -16.82
N ASP A 84 5.12 -7.82 -15.95
CA ASP A 84 5.94 -8.98 -15.56
C ASP A 84 6.09 -9.02 -14.04
N ALA A 85 5.06 -9.50 -13.38
CA ALA A 85 5.02 -9.63 -11.94
C ALA A 85 5.67 -10.94 -11.42
N SER A 86 6.41 -11.67 -12.25
CA SER A 86 6.94 -13.00 -11.92
C SER A 86 7.80 -13.04 -10.67
N LEU A 87 8.71 -12.07 -10.50
CA LEU A 87 9.55 -11.98 -9.30
C LEU A 87 8.74 -11.73 -8.04
N ASN A 88 7.73 -10.86 -8.12
CA ASN A 88 6.83 -10.59 -7.01
C ASN A 88 5.94 -11.79 -6.68
N GLN A 89 5.45 -12.50 -7.69
CA GLN A 89 4.66 -13.72 -7.49
C GLN A 89 5.50 -14.81 -6.83
N GLU A 90 6.77 -14.94 -7.20
CA GLU A 90 7.70 -15.87 -6.56
C GLU A 90 7.95 -15.50 -5.09
N ALA A 91 8.21 -14.22 -4.79
CA ALA A 91 8.37 -13.74 -3.42
C ALA A 91 7.11 -13.99 -2.57
N LEU A 92 5.93 -13.70 -3.13
CA LEU A 92 4.64 -13.97 -2.47
C LEU A 92 4.44 -15.46 -2.20
N ARG A 93 4.74 -16.33 -3.18
CA ARG A 93 4.63 -17.78 -3.02
C ARG A 93 5.53 -18.27 -1.89
N THR A 94 6.79 -17.86 -1.89
CA THR A 94 7.76 -18.23 -0.84
C THR A 94 7.29 -17.80 0.54
N LEU A 95 6.75 -16.58 0.69
CA LEU A 95 6.20 -16.11 1.96
C LEU A 95 5.00 -16.93 2.42
N VAL A 96 4.06 -17.21 1.54
CA VAL A 96 2.85 -18.00 1.88
C VAL A 96 3.21 -19.45 2.24
N GLU A 97 4.19 -20.05 1.56
CA GLU A 97 4.68 -21.40 1.88
C GLU A 97 5.43 -21.43 3.23
N SER A 98 6.21 -20.39 3.52
CA SER A 98 6.98 -20.28 4.77
C SER A 98 6.10 -19.93 5.98
N PHE A 99 5.01 -19.20 5.77
CA PHE A 99 4.11 -18.72 6.81
C PHE A 99 2.65 -19.02 6.46
N PRO A 100 2.18 -20.26 6.68
CA PRO A 100 0.80 -20.67 6.33
C PRO A 100 -0.30 -19.94 7.11
N ASP A 101 0.07 -19.24 8.18
CA ASP A 101 -0.82 -18.45 9.04
C ASP A 101 -0.97 -16.99 8.60
N LEU A 102 -0.39 -16.58 7.45
CA LEU A 102 -0.49 -15.20 6.98
C LEU A 102 -1.94 -14.77 6.75
N ASP A 103 -2.29 -13.61 7.31
CA ASP A 103 -3.56 -12.92 7.08
C ASP A 103 -3.42 -11.85 6.01
N ILE A 104 -2.31 -11.08 6.02
CA ILE A 104 -2.09 -9.92 5.15
C ILE A 104 -0.69 -9.97 4.55
N VAL A 105 -0.58 -9.66 3.25
CA VAL A 105 0.71 -9.33 2.63
C VAL A 105 0.61 -7.95 1.97
N PHE A 106 1.45 -7.02 2.40
CA PHE A 106 1.62 -5.75 1.71
C PHE A 106 2.62 -5.91 0.56
N VAL A 107 2.28 -5.32 -0.60
CA VAL A 107 3.17 -5.28 -1.77
C VAL A 107 3.42 -3.82 -2.14
N GLU A 108 4.61 -3.31 -1.87
CA GLU A 108 5.01 -1.95 -2.20
C GLU A 108 5.51 -1.85 -3.64
N SER A 109 5.10 -0.80 -4.37
CA SER A 109 5.68 -0.48 -5.68
C SER A 109 6.98 0.31 -5.55
N GLY A 110 7.89 0.15 -6.50
CA GLY A 110 9.21 0.80 -6.52
C GLY A 110 9.21 2.31 -6.83
N GLY A 111 8.11 3.00 -6.58
CA GLY A 111 7.95 4.41 -6.92
C GLY A 111 7.47 4.59 -8.36
N ASP A 112 6.22 4.92 -8.51
CA ASP A 112 5.54 4.97 -9.81
C ASP A 112 4.89 6.35 -10.04
N ASN A 113 4.48 6.59 -11.25
CA ASN A 113 3.71 7.76 -11.61
C ASN A 113 2.19 7.48 -11.55
N LEU A 114 1.37 8.50 -11.82
CA LEU A 114 -0.08 8.39 -11.78
C LEU A 114 -0.67 7.35 -12.76
N ALA A 115 0.10 6.87 -13.73
CA ALA A 115 -0.33 5.87 -14.71
C ALA A 115 -0.18 4.43 -14.21
N ALA A 116 0.56 4.20 -13.11
CA ALA A 116 0.77 2.87 -12.59
C ALA A 116 -0.50 2.27 -11.97
N SER A 117 -0.61 0.96 -12.08
CA SER A 117 -1.64 0.15 -11.43
C SER A 117 -1.10 -1.25 -11.20
N PHE A 118 -1.55 -1.90 -10.14
CA PHE A 118 -1.20 -3.29 -9.88
C PHE A 118 -1.95 -4.26 -10.79
N SER A 119 -1.31 -5.39 -11.11
CA SER A 119 -1.99 -6.53 -11.72
C SER A 119 -2.98 -7.14 -10.73
N PRO A 120 -4.21 -7.51 -11.17
CA PRO A 120 -5.16 -8.25 -10.34
C PRO A 120 -4.66 -9.63 -9.89
N GLU A 121 -3.66 -10.19 -10.57
CA GLU A 121 -3.03 -11.45 -10.18
C GLU A 121 -2.06 -11.27 -9.00
N LEU A 122 -1.53 -10.05 -8.84
CA LEU A 122 -0.55 -9.75 -7.80
C LEU A 122 -1.20 -9.32 -6.48
N VAL A 123 -2.26 -8.52 -6.54
CA VAL A 123 -2.93 -7.97 -5.35
C VAL A 123 -4.46 -8.04 -5.46
N ASP A 124 -5.12 -8.21 -4.32
CA ASP A 124 -6.60 -8.28 -4.25
C ASP A 124 -7.22 -6.87 -4.23
N CYS A 125 -6.54 -5.92 -3.59
CA CYS A 125 -6.87 -4.50 -3.59
C CYS A 125 -5.60 -3.66 -3.46
N TRP A 126 -5.69 -2.33 -3.63
CA TRP A 126 -4.52 -1.49 -3.50
C TRP A 126 -4.84 -0.06 -3.06
N ILE A 127 -3.90 0.47 -2.29
CA ILE A 127 -3.85 1.82 -1.79
C ILE A 127 -2.92 2.62 -2.71
N TYR A 128 -3.35 3.79 -3.16
CA TYR A 128 -2.48 4.71 -3.88
C TYR A 128 -2.16 5.91 -3.00
N VAL A 129 -0.86 6.18 -2.80
CA VAL A 129 -0.39 7.26 -1.93
C VAL A 129 0.15 8.39 -2.79
N ILE A 130 -0.45 9.57 -2.64
CA ILE A 130 0.09 10.84 -3.14
C ILE A 130 0.37 11.76 -1.96
N ASP A 131 1.08 12.85 -2.17
CA ASP A 131 1.27 13.86 -1.14
C ASP A 131 1.01 15.27 -1.66
N VAL A 132 0.82 16.22 -0.74
CA VAL A 132 0.47 17.59 -1.06
C VAL A 132 1.58 18.36 -1.79
N SER A 133 2.84 17.92 -1.69
CA SER A 133 3.98 18.60 -2.36
C SER A 133 3.93 18.46 -3.88
N GLY A 134 3.20 17.46 -4.40
CA GLY A 134 2.92 17.35 -5.84
C GLY A 134 1.94 18.43 -6.37
N GLY A 135 1.33 19.19 -5.47
CA GLY A 135 0.37 20.26 -5.75
C GLY A 135 -1.08 19.79 -5.71
N ASP A 136 -1.99 20.74 -5.46
CA ASP A 136 -3.44 20.50 -5.30
C ASP A 136 -4.13 19.94 -6.55
N LYS A 137 -3.46 20.04 -7.70
CA LYS A 137 -4.01 19.58 -8.99
C LYS A 137 -3.82 18.08 -9.27
N ILE A 138 -3.07 17.37 -8.41
CA ILE A 138 -2.77 15.95 -8.65
C ILE A 138 -4.07 15.12 -8.75
N PRO A 139 -5.06 15.22 -7.84
CA PRO A 139 -6.26 14.40 -7.94
C PRO A 139 -7.01 14.60 -9.27
N ARG A 140 -7.16 15.84 -9.75
CA ARG A 140 -7.88 16.12 -11.02
C ARG A 140 -7.12 15.68 -12.27
N LYS A 141 -5.78 15.54 -12.22
CA LYS A 141 -5.02 14.97 -13.32
C LYS A 141 -5.41 13.52 -13.57
N GLY A 142 -5.90 12.85 -12.54
CA GLY A 142 -6.37 11.48 -12.62
C GLY A 142 -5.24 10.48 -12.87
N GLY A 143 -5.50 9.53 -13.76
CA GLY A 143 -4.65 8.38 -13.98
C GLY A 143 -5.13 7.18 -13.16
N PRO A 144 -4.72 5.95 -13.55
CA PRO A 144 -5.15 4.72 -12.87
C PRO A 144 -4.89 4.73 -11.37
N GLY A 145 -3.75 5.25 -10.93
CA GLY A 145 -3.42 5.37 -9.51
C GLY A 145 -4.49 6.08 -8.70
N VAL A 146 -4.94 7.24 -9.18
CA VAL A 146 -5.98 8.02 -8.51
C VAL A 146 -7.37 7.41 -8.70
N THR A 147 -7.72 7.00 -9.92
CA THR A 147 -9.11 6.66 -10.27
C THR A 147 -9.47 5.20 -10.00
N ARG A 148 -8.51 4.28 -10.03
CA ARG A 148 -8.77 2.84 -9.94
C ARG A 148 -8.39 2.22 -8.61
N SER A 149 -7.47 2.84 -7.83
CA SER A 149 -7.13 2.33 -6.50
C SER A 149 -8.37 2.15 -5.62
N SER A 150 -8.34 1.17 -4.76
CA SER A 150 -9.41 0.92 -3.78
C SER A 150 -9.49 2.07 -2.78
N LEU A 151 -8.33 2.53 -2.29
CA LEU A 151 -8.19 3.68 -1.43
C LEU A 151 -7.16 4.67 -2.01
N LEU A 152 -7.44 5.98 -1.94
CA LEU A 152 -6.46 7.04 -2.18
C LEU A 152 -6.05 7.65 -0.83
N VAL A 153 -4.74 7.66 -0.55
CA VAL A 153 -4.18 8.36 0.60
C VAL A 153 -3.51 9.64 0.12
N ILE A 154 -3.91 10.78 0.69
CA ILE A 154 -3.31 12.10 0.43
C ILE A 154 -2.51 12.48 1.66
N ASN A 155 -1.19 12.27 1.59
CA ASN A 155 -0.28 12.37 2.73
C ASN A 155 0.37 13.75 2.86
N LYS A 156 1.05 13.96 3.99
CA LYS A 156 1.82 15.16 4.34
C LYS A 156 0.98 16.44 4.36
N VAL A 157 -0.26 16.34 4.81
CA VAL A 157 -1.19 17.49 4.82
C VAL A 157 -0.69 18.68 5.64
N ASP A 158 0.21 18.46 6.59
CA ASP A 158 0.91 19.48 7.36
C ASP A 158 1.77 20.40 6.48
N LEU A 159 2.23 19.92 5.33
CA LEU A 159 3.01 20.72 4.38
C LEU A 159 2.14 21.55 3.45
N ALA A 160 0.83 21.35 3.41
CA ALA A 160 -0.06 22.04 2.47
C ALA A 160 0.10 23.57 2.47
N PRO A 161 0.14 24.26 3.65
CA PRO A 161 0.37 25.71 3.68
C PRO A 161 1.75 26.11 3.14
N LEU A 162 2.76 25.26 3.30
CA LEU A 162 4.14 25.56 2.89
C LEU A 162 4.34 25.44 1.37
N VAL A 163 3.57 24.55 0.74
CA VAL A 163 3.64 24.30 -0.71
C VAL A 163 2.52 24.97 -1.50
N GLY A 164 1.65 25.73 -0.82
CA GLY A 164 0.52 26.43 -1.43
C GLY A 164 -0.54 25.46 -1.98
N ALA A 165 -0.68 24.28 -1.39
CA ALA A 165 -1.73 23.32 -1.78
C ALA A 165 -3.01 23.57 -0.99
N ASP A 166 -4.15 23.60 -1.70
CA ASP A 166 -5.47 23.71 -1.10
C ASP A 166 -6.11 22.33 -0.92
N LEU A 167 -6.24 21.90 0.34
CA LEU A 167 -6.80 20.58 0.68
C LEU A 167 -8.26 20.45 0.24
N SER A 168 -9.05 21.53 0.27
CA SER A 168 -10.44 21.49 -0.17
C SER A 168 -10.57 21.30 -1.68
N VAL A 169 -9.62 21.82 -2.44
CA VAL A 169 -9.49 21.55 -3.89
C VAL A 169 -9.13 20.09 -4.13
N MET A 170 -8.18 19.56 -3.37
CA MET A 170 -7.78 18.15 -3.51
C MET A 170 -8.91 17.19 -3.16
N GLU A 171 -9.67 17.46 -2.10
CA GLU A 171 -10.83 16.67 -1.68
C GLU A 171 -11.90 16.63 -2.76
N ARG A 172 -12.38 17.81 -3.20
CA ARG A 172 -13.38 17.93 -4.25
C ARG A 172 -12.96 17.24 -5.55
N ASP A 173 -11.69 17.42 -5.96
CA ASP A 173 -11.20 16.85 -7.19
C ASP A 173 -11.00 15.32 -7.05
N ALA A 174 -10.58 14.83 -5.88
CA ALA A 174 -10.51 13.38 -5.59
C ALA A 174 -11.90 12.76 -5.63
N GLU A 175 -12.89 13.32 -4.94
CA GLU A 175 -14.27 12.85 -4.94
C GLU A 175 -14.84 12.73 -6.36
N ARG A 176 -14.66 13.80 -7.16
CA ARG A 176 -15.10 13.82 -8.57
C ARG A 176 -14.44 12.71 -9.41
N MET A 177 -13.14 12.54 -9.26
CA MET A 177 -12.36 11.59 -10.10
C MET A 177 -12.56 10.15 -9.67
N ARG A 178 -12.80 9.91 -8.38
CA ARG A 178 -12.92 8.57 -7.80
C ARG A 178 -14.34 8.02 -7.76
N LYS A 179 -15.35 8.86 -8.04
CA LYS A 179 -16.77 8.44 -8.16
C LYS A 179 -17.26 7.66 -6.93
N GLY A 180 -17.04 8.19 -5.75
CA GLY A 180 -17.47 7.61 -4.47
C GLY A 180 -16.48 6.62 -3.83
N LYS A 181 -15.36 6.29 -4.46
CA LYS A 181 -14.31 5.54 -3.78
C LYS A 181 -13.61 6.39 -2.71
N PRO A 182 -13.23 5.82 -1.56
CA PRO A 182 -12.71 6.57 -0.43
C PRO A 182 -11.37 7.25 -0.71
N SER A 183 -11.21 8.44 -0.14
CA SER A 183 -9.94 9.18 -0.07
C SER A 183 -9.70 9.60 1.37
N ILE A 184 -8.50 9.40 1.89
CA ILE A 184 -8.14 9.71 3.28
C ILE A 184 -6.95 10.66 3.28
N PHE A 185 -7.09 11.78 4.00
CA PHE A 185 -6.01 12.72 4.25
C PHE A 185 -5.20 12.28 5.47
N THR A 186 -3.88 12.28 5.33
CA THR A 186 -2.98 11.81 6.38
C THR A 186 -1.80 12.74 6.62
N ASN A 187 -1.31 12.72 7.85
CA ASN A 187 0.04 13.08 8.20
C ASN A 187 0.69 11.89 8.91
N LEU A 188 1.34 11.03 8.17
CA LEU A 188 1.92 9.80 8.72
C LEU A 188 3.04 10.07 9.75
N LYS A 189 3.64 11.27 9.75
CA LYS A 189 4.63 11.67 10.75
C LYS A 189 3.98 11.83 12.13
N SER A 190 2.79 12.42 12.20
CA SER A 190 2.04 12.61 13.46
C SER A 190 1.08 11.46 13.77
N GLY A 191 0.78 10.59 12.81
CA GLY A 191 -0.23 9.54 12.91
C GLY A 191 -1.65 10.00 12.52
N MET A 192 -1.84 11.26 12.15
CA MET A 192 -3.17 11.76 11.75
C MET A 192 -3.69 11.00 10.53
N GLY A 193 -4.94 10.52 10.62
CA GLY A 193 -5.62 9.76 9.56
C GLY A 193 -5.22 8.29 9.47
N LEU A 194 -4.22 7.82 10.25
CA LEU A 194 -3.79 6.42 10.24
C LEU A 194 -4.91 5.49 10.70
N ASP A 195 -5.60 5.83 11.80
CA ASP A 195 -6.69 5.01 12.34
C ASP A 195 -7.81 4.82 11.33
N THR A 196 -8.09 5.83 10.51
CA THR A 196 -9.07 5.73 9.43
C THR A 196 -8.62 4.77 8.34
N VAL A 197 -7.32 4.75 7.99
CA VAL A 197 -6.78 3.76 7.03
C VAL A 197 -6.83 2.36 7.61
N VAL A 198 -6.49 2.18 8.87
CA VAL A 198 -6.58 0.89 9.59
C VAL A 198 -8.03 0.41 9.64
N GLY A 199 -8.98 1.30 9.97
CA GLY A 199 -10.41 0.99 9.95
C GLY A 199 -10.87 0.51 8.58
N TRP A 200 -10.50 1.24 7.51
CA TRP A 200 -10.81 0.84 6.14
C TRP A 200 -10.25 -0.56 5.80
N ILE A 201 -9.01 -0.88 6.21
CA ILE A 201 -8.47 -2.23 5.98
C ILE A 201 -9.31 -3.28 6.71
N LYS A 202 -9.65 -3.05 7.97
CA LYS A 202 -10.42 -4.00 8.78
C LYS A 202 -11.83 -4.22 8.23
N GLU A 203 -12.53 -3.14 7.89
CA GLU A 203 -13.95 -3.17 7.51
C GLU A 203 -14.14 -3.53 6.03
N ASP A 204 -13.45 -2.84 5.13
CA ASP A 204 -13.70 -2.96 3.68
C ASP A 204 -12.83 -4.03 2.99
N VAL A 205 -11.66 -4.37 3.57
CA VAL A 205 -10.75 -5.35 2.97
C VAL A 205 -10.84 -6.70 3.67
N LEU A 206 -10.82 -6.71 5.00
CA LEU A 206 -10.90 -7.95 5.79
C LEU A 206 -12.34 -8.34 6.17
N PHE A 207 -13.32 -7.49 5.88
CA PHE A 207 -14.74 -7.68 6.18
C PHE A 207 -15.02 -7.96 7.66
N LEU A 208 -14.25 -7.34 8.55
CA LEU A 208 -14.46 -7.42 9.99
C LEU A 208 -15.47 -6.36 10.39
N ASN A 209 -16.63 -6.79 10.89
CA ASN A 209 -17.61 -5.86 11.42
C ASN A 209 -17.04 -5.17 12.67
N PRO A 210 -17.13 -3.82 12.77
CA PRO A 210 -16.87 -3.17 14.04
C PRO A 210 -17.90 -3.67 15.05
N GLY A 211 -17.41 -4.30 16.13
CA GLY A 211 -18.22 -4.80 17.24
C GLY A 211 -18.93 -3.67 18.00
#